data_7d9f3eb015929f6887314089dfe26fc0
#
_entry.id   7d9f3eb015929f6887314089dfe26fc0
#
_cell.length_a   1.000
_cell.length_b   1.000
_cell.length_c   1.000
_cell.angle_alpha   90.00
_cell.angle_beta   90.00
_cell.angle_gamma   90.00
#
_symmetry.space_group_name_H-M   'P 1'
#
loop_
_entity.id
_entity.type
_entity.pdbx_description
1 polymer ?
#
loop_
_entity_poly.entity_id
_entity_poly.type
_entity_poly.pdbx_seq_one_letter_code
_entity_poly.pdbx_strand_id
1 'polypeptide(L)'
;MRIVRSEGLISRADIARKSGLSKPVVSVVVNNFISQGSIVEAKEGESSRKGGKKPILLSFVPDYNYIVGVDVGGNKLISILSDLDGKIVEKAKFSTKSICDEKAFFELVEKSVLAVMKVPVSKVMGIGIGVPGTVSPESGMIFYMPAFGLRKVNLKRHVEERFKVPTFISNDVTLNALGEMWAGAAKGCRNVFLMALGTGTGAGLIINNELYEGTSGMAGEIGYMITDWSREKNLSFVFGSLESWFSGYAFEKLLSEFENEPTVAQMFDHSDVNPRFKEIVTVACEHLSVVVANVITLLDPDVVVITGGIGYNQYDRILSLIMPVLKRTVPGEILERVTFKRGELGEMGVSLGAVCNVQRKVFMKV
;
A
#
# COMPACT_ATOMS: atom_id res chain seq x y z
N MET A 1 -0.78 18.08 -17.16
CA MET A 1 -0.30 16.70 -17.06
C MET A 1 -1.39 15.74 -16.57
N ARG A 2 -2.02 15.94 -15.40
CA ARG A 2 -3.07 15.05 -14.85
C ARG A 2 -4.21 14.77 -15.83
N ILE A 3 -4.76 15.81 -16.47
CA ILE A 3 -5.86 15.68 -17.45
C ILE A 3 -5.45 14.80 -18.64
N VAL A 4 -4.26 15.00 -19.20
CA VAL A 4 -3.80 14.19 -20.35
C VAL A 4 -3.66 12.73 -19.99
N ARG A 5 -3.13 12.45 -18.80
CA ARG A 5 -2.95 11.07 -18.30
C ARG A 5 -4.31 10.38 -18.04
N SER A 6 -5.26 11.07 -17.38
CA SER A 6 -6.56 10.46 -17.03
C SER A 6 -7.47 10.23 -18.27
N GLU A 7 -7.34 11.05 -19.30
CA GLU A 7 -8.18 10.96 -20.50
C GLU A 7 -7.57 10.07 -21.60
N GLY A 8 -6.29 9.73 -21.49
CA GLY A 8 -5.53 8.95 -22.48
C GLY A 8 -5.24 9.76 -23.75
N LEU A 9 -6.24 9.93 -24.62
CA LEU A 9 -6.14 10.73 -25.85
C LEU A 9 -7.03 11.96 -25.75
N ILE A 10 -6.45 13.18 -25.77
CA ILE A 10 -7.20 14.41 -25.56
C ILE A 10 -6.66 15.56 -26.44
N SER A 11 -7.56 16.43 -26.93
CA SER A 11 -7.15 17.62 -27.67
C SER A 11 -6.80 18.81 -26.76
N ARG A 12 -6.00 19.76 -27.28
CA ARG A 12 -5.74 21.05 -26.58
C ARG A 12 -7.02 21.79 -26.23
N ALA A 13 -8.04 21.72 -27.09
CA ALA A 13 -9.33 22.37 -26.85
C ALA A 13 -10.09 21.72 -25.68
N ASP A 14 -10.04 20.39 -25.57
CA ASP A 14 -10.67 19.67 -24.45
C ASP A 14 -9.92 19.88 -23.14
N ILE A 15 -8.58 19.96 -23.19
CA ILE A 15 -7.78 20.34 -22.03
C ILE A 15 -8.17 21.74 -21.53
N ALA A 16 -8.33 22.72 -22.45
CA ALA A 16 -8.77 24.08 -22.08
C ALA A 16 -10.14 24.05 -21.40
N ARG A 17 -11.09 23.29 -21.93
CA ARG A 17 -12.45 23.14 -21.37
C ARG A 17 -12.43 22.49 -19.99
N LYS A 18 -11.64 21.42 -19.80
CA LYS A 18 -11.57 20.68 -18.54
C LYS A 18 -10.77 21.40 -17.45
N SER A 19 -9.74 22.15 -17.84
CA SER A 19 -8.88 22.89 -16.91
C SER A 19 -9.40 24.28 -16.54
N GLY A 20 -10.35 24.84 -17.31
CA GLY A 20 -10.78 26.23 -17.18
C GLY A 20 -9.75 27.26 -17.69
N LEU A 21 -8.62 26.80 -18.23
CA LEU A 21 -7.56 27.68 -18.75
C LEU A 21 -7.87 28.15 -20.18
N SER A 22 -7.37 29.34 -20.57
CA SER A 22 -7.51 29.83 -21.93
C SER A 22 -6.72 28.95 -22.94
N LYS A 23 -7.20 28.87 -24.19
CA LYS A 23 -6.53 28.10 -25.26
C LYS A 23 -5.08 28.51 -25.50
N PRO A 24 -4.69 29.80 -25.48
CA PRO A 24 -3.29 30.20 -25.60
C PRO A 24 -2.42 29.68 -24.48
N VAL A 25 -2.88 29.77 -23.22
CA VAL A 25 -2.17 29.23 -22.05
C VAL A 25 -1.97 27.73 -22.18
N VAL A 26 -3.03 26.99 -22.50
CA VAL A 26 -2.94 25.53 -22.73
C VAL A 26 -1.91 25.21 -23.83
N SER A 27 -1.90 25.97 -24.93
CA SER A 27 -0.95 25.72 -26.02
C SER A 27 0.51 25.91 -25.55
N VAL A 28 0.81 26.95 -24.79
CA VAL A 28 2.15 27.18 -24.25
C VAL A 28 2.56 26.06 -23.30
N VAL A 29 1.69 25.71 -22.36
CA VAL A 29 1.98 24.64 -21.36
C VAL A 29 2.17 23.28 -22.04
N VAL A 30 1.29 22.93 -22.98
CA VAL A 30 1.39 21.66 -23.71
C VAL A 30 2.66 21.60 -24.56
N ASN A 31 3.02 22.69 -25.24
CA ASN A 31 4.25 22.73 -26.04
C ASN A 31 5.50 22.54 -25.17
N ASN A 32 5.52 23.08 -23.96
CA ASN A 32 6.60 22.84 -22.99
C ASN A 32 6.68 21.34 -22.62
N PHE A 33 5.55 20.67 -22.37
CA PHE A 33 5.54 19.25 -22.10
C PHE A 33 5.95 18.38 -23.30
N ILE A 34 5.59 18.80 -24.51
CA ILE A 34 6.04 18.15 -25.75
C ILE A 34 7.55 18.32 -25.92
N SER A 35 8.09 19.53 -25.73
CA SER A 35 9.54 19.78 -25.82
C SER A 35 10.35 18.99 -24.78
N GLN A 36 9.77 18.71 -23.62
CA GLN A 36 10.34 17.85 -22.59
C GLN A 36 10.17 16.35 -22.89
N GLY A 37 9.33 15.95 -23.85
CA GLY A 37 9.05 14.57 -24.21
C GLY A 37 8.05 13.85 -23.29
N SER A 38 7.39 14.56 -22.36
CA SER A 38 6.41 13.98 -21.43
C SER A 38 5.00 13.87 -21.99
N ILE A 39 4.72 14.58 -23.11
CA ILE A 39 3.51 14.49 -23.93
C ILE A 39 3.95 14.37 -25.39
N VAL A 40 3.20 13.60 -26.17
CA VAL A 40 3.39 13.48 -27.64
C VAL A 40 2.09 13.79 -28.37
N GLU A 41 2.22 14.28 -29.62
CA GLU A 41 1.13 14.34 -30.57
C GLU A 41 0.92 12.94 -31.14
N ALA A 42 -0.17 12.26 -30.75
CA ALA A 42 -0.37 10.83 -31.04
C ALA A 42 -1.04 10.58 -32.40
N LYS A 43 -2.16 11.26 -32.65
CA LYS A 43 -2.93 11.11 -33.91
C LYS A 43 -3.90 12.27 -34.16
N GLU A 44 -4.42 12.38 -35.38
CA GLU A 44 -5.56 13.24 -35.65
C GLU A 44 -6.85 12.66 -35.06
N GLY A 45 -7.64 13.52 -34.45
CA GLY A 45 -8.99 13.18 -33.96
C GLY A 45 -10.04 13.32 -35.08
N GLU A 46 -11.29 13.05 -34.73
CA GLU A 46 -12.42 13.24 -35.63
C GLU A 46 -12.77 14.72 -35.73
N SER A 47 -13.17 15.16 -36.94
CA SER A 47 -13.68 16.52 -37.13
C SER A 47 -15.01 16.72 -36.40
N SER A 48 -15.26 17.91 -35.87
CA SER A 48 -16.54 18.22 -35.24
C SER A 48 -17.69 18.12 -36.25
N ARG A 49 -18.90 17.80 -35.77
CA ARG A 49 -20.13 17.79 -36.61
C ARG A 49 -20.38 19.10 -37.37
N LYS A 50 -19.77 20.20 -36.96
CA LYS A 50 -19.87 21.53 -37.57
C LYS A 50 -18.76 21.80 -38.63
N GLY A 51 -17.93 20.82 -38.95
CA GLY A 51 -16.75 20.98 -39.79
C GLY A 51 -15.57 21.63 -39.07
N GLY A 52 -14.45 21.78 -39.74
CA GLY A 52 -13.24 22.40 -39.21
C GLY A 52 -12.02 21.49 -39.27
N LYS A 53 -10.84 22.05 -38.96
CA LYS A 53 -9.59 21.29 -38.89
C LYS A 53 -9.67 20.21 -37.83
N LYS A 54 -9.28 18.99 -38.16
CA LYS A 54 -9.20 17.87 -37.22
C LYS A 54 -8.27 18.23 -36.06
N PRO A 55 -8.69 17.99 -34.78
CA PRO A 55 -7.85 18.26 -33.63
C PRO A 55 -6.69 17.24 -33.58
N ILE A 56 -5.52 17.71 -33.18
CA ILE A 56 -4.40 16.84 -32.86
C ILE A 56 -4.63 16.32 -31.43
N LEU A 57 -4.66 15.00 -31.26
CA LEU A 57 -4.78 14.35 -29.97
C LEU A 57 -3.40 14.15 -29.35
N LEU A 58 -3.34 14.45 -28.06
CA LEU A 58 -2.15 14.35 -27.21
C LEU A 58 -2.23 13.08 -26.38
N SER A 59 -1.09 12.45 -26.17
CA SER A 59 -0.94 11.30 -25.26
C SER A 59 0.18 11.56 -24.27
N PHE A 60 0.00 11.05 -23.08
CA PHE A 60 1.03 11.01 -22.05
C PHE A 60 2.08 9.95 -22.39
N VAL A 61 3.34 10.21 -22.07
CA VAL A 61 4.48 9.29 -22.25
C VAL A 61 4.90 8.76 -20.87
N PRO A 62 4.47 7.54 -20.50
CA PRO A 62 4.73 7.01 -19.15
C PRO A 62 6.21 6.79 -18.83
N ASP A 63 6.99 6.36 -19.82
CA ASP A 63 8.43 6.09 -19.71
C ASP A 63 9.32 7.35 -19.89
N TYR A 64 8.69 8.54 -19.87
CA TYR A 64 9.42 9.81 -19.81
C TYR A 64 10.31 9.90 -18.57
N ASN A 65 9.81 9.43 -17.42
CA ASN A 65 10.53 9.32 -16.17
C ASN A 65 10.13 8.04 -15.43
N TYR A 66 10.90 7.72 -14.40
CA TYR A 66 10.75 6.52 -13.61
C TYR A 66 10.71 6.82 -12.11
N ILE A 67 10.22 5.88 -11.35
CA ILE A 67 10.19 5.92 -9.88
C ILE A 67 10.70 4.58 -9.36
N VAL A 68 11.52 4.63 -8.31
CA VAL A 68 11.92 3.43 -7.58
C VAL A 68 10.97 3.23 -6.40
N GLY A 69 10.38 2.04 -6.31
CA GLY A 69 9.59 1.60 -5.17
C GLY A 69 10.31 0.47 -4.42
N VAL A 70 10.41 0.59 -3.10
CA VAL A 70 11.08 -0.38 -2.25
C VAL A 70 10.12 -0.85 -1.16
N ASP A 71 10.04 -2.16 -0.98
CA ASP A 71 9.35 -2.84 0.11
C ASP A 71 10.39 -3.51 1.01
N VAL A 72 10.53 -3.04 2.24
CA VAL A 72 11.37 -3.67 3.25
C VAL A 72 10.49 -4.52 4.15
N GLY A 73 10.46 -5.82 3.94
CA GLY A 73 9.78 -6.76 4.83
C GLY A 73 10.74 -7.45 5.81
N GLY A 74 10.19 -8.10 6.83
CA GLY A 74 10.98 -8.77 7.86
C GLY A 74 11.89 -9.91 7.34
N ASN A 75 11.52 -10.56 6.24
CA ASN A 75 12.28 -11.68 5.65
C ASN A 75 12.87 -11.39 4.27
N LYS A 76 12.32 -10.40 3.56
CA LYS A 76 12.70 -10.04 2.18
C LYS A 76 12.60 -8.54 1.96
N LEU A 77 13.43 -8.03 1.07
CA LEU A 77 13.35 -6.69 0.52
C LEU A 77 13.10 -6.80 -0.99
N ILE A 78 12.13 -6.06 -1.51
CA ILE A 78 11.80 -6.03 -2.93
C ILE A 78 11.92 -4.60 -3.42
N SER A 79 12.71 -4.41 -4.49
CA SER A 79 12.80 -3.13 -5.19
C SER A 79 12.28 -3.26 -6.61
N ILE A 80 11.59 -2.24 -7.08
CA ILE A 80 11.12 -2.13 -8.46
C ILE A 80 11.53 -0.78 -9.06
N LEU A 81 11.80 -0.77 -10.36
CA LEU A 81 11.79 0.43 -11.19
C LEU A 81 10.47 0.43 -11.96
N SER A 82 9.70 1.48 -11.85
CA SER A 82 8.42 1.62 -12.52
C SER A 82 8.39 2.86 -13.39
N ASP A 83 7.70 2.79 -14.53
CA ASP A 83 7.30 3.99 -15.26
C ASP A 83 6.19 4.74 -14.49
N LEU A 84 5.75 5.87 -15.06
CA LEU A 84 4.77 6.72 -14.39
C LEU A 84 3.32 6.16 -14.43
N ASP A 85 3.05 5.10 -15.18
CA ASP A 85 1.75 4.39 -15.19
C ASP A 85 1.74 3.12 -14.32
N GLY A 86 2.86 2.85 -13.63
CA GLY A 86 2.97 1.71 -12.72
C GLY A 86 3.44 0.42 -13.40
N LYS A 87 3.83 0.47 -14.67
CA LYS A 87 4.44 -0.67 -15.33
C LYS A 87 5.82 -0.93 -14.74
N ILE A 88 6.00 -2.11 -14.16
CA ILE A 88 7.29 -2.53 -13.61
C ILE A 88 8.26 -2.82 -14.78
N VAL A 89 9.38 -2.10 -14.80
CA VAL A 89 10.44 -2.23 -15.79
C VAL A 89 11.54 -3.16 -15.31
N GLU A 90 11.92 -3.01 -14.02
CA GLU A 90 12.93 -3.85 -13.36
C GLU A 90 12.45 -4.24 -11.98
N LYS A 91 12.91 -5.40 -11.51
CA LYS A 91 12.62 -5.93 -10.18
C LYS A 91 13.85 -6.63 -9.61
N ALA A 92 14.11 -6.42 -8.33
CA ALA A 92 15.13 -7.15 -7.57
C ALA A 92 14.59 -7.58 -6.21
N LYS A 93 15.07 -8.70 -5.71
CA LYS A 93 14.66 -9.28 -4.42
C LYS A 93 15.89 -9.71 -3.63
N PHE A 94 15.92 -9.36 -2.36
CA PHE A 94 17.01 -9.65 -1.43
C PHE A 94 16.46 -10.25 -0.13
N SER A 95 17.27 -11.03 0.56
CA SER A 95 16.98 -11.48 1.92
C SER A 95 17.34 -10.37 2.91
N THR A 96 16.48 -10.13 3.91
CA THR A 96 16.72 -9.18 4.99
C THR A 96 17.40 -9.82 6.22
N LYS A 97 17.68 -11.12 6.18
CA LYS A 97 18.32 -11.85 7.29
C LYS A 97 19.71 -11.33 7.68
N SER A 98 20.37 -10.60 6.79
CA SER A 98 21.68 -9.98 7.05
C SER A 98 21.59 -8.64 7.79
N ILE A 99 20.40 -8.09 8.02
CA ILE A 99 20.22 -6.83 8.75
C ILE A 99 20.40 -7.09 10.23
N CYS A 100 21.57 -6.73 10.76
CA CYS A 100 21.90 -6.83 12.17
C CYS A 100 22.06 -5.47 12.86
N ASP A 101 22.22 -4.39 12.09
CA ASP A 101 22.39 -3.02 12.55
C ASP A 101 21.95 -2.01 11.48
N GLU A 102 22.00 -0.72 11.82
CA GLU A 102 21.60 0.38 10.92
C GLU A 102 22.47 0.44 9.66
N LYS A 103 23.78 0.14 9.77
CA LYS A 103 24.71 0.17 8.64
C LYS A 103 24.35 -0.93 7.62
N ALA A 104 24.18 -2.17 8.08
CA ALA A 104 23.77 -3.28 7.22
C ALA A 104 22.41 -3.04 6.56
N PHE A 105 21.48 -2.37 7.28
CA PHE A 105 20.21 -1.95 6.73
C PHE A 105 20.36 -0.95 5.59
N PHE A 106 21.17 0.10 5.77
CA PHE A 106 21.43 1.11 4.75
C PHE A 106 22.12 0.50 3.51
N GLU A 107 23.15 -0.32 3.71
CA GLU A 107 23.86 -1.00 2.63
C GLU A 107 22.92 -1.89 1.80
N LEU A 108 21.99 -2.62 2.45
CA LEU A 108 21.04 -3.47 1.74
C LEU A 108 20.04 -2.64 0.92
N VAL A 109 19.52 -1.54 1.48
CA VAL A 109 18.63 -0.63 0.75
C VAL A 109 19.34 -0.02 -0.45
N GLU A 110 20.57 0.51 -0.28
CA GLU A 110 21.36 1.03 -1.41
C GLU A 110 21.59 0.00 -2.50
N LYS A 111 22.03 -1.21 -2.12
CA LYS A 111 22.23 -2.32 -3.05
C LYS A 111 20.97 -2.66 -3.82
N SER A 112 19.83 -2.64 -3.17
CA SER A 112 18.54 -2.96 -3.77
C SER A 112 18.08 -1.89 -4.78
N VAL A 113 18.27 -0.62 -4.46
CA VAL A 113 18.00 0.51 -5.36
C VAL A 113 18.90 0.47 -6.59
N LEU A 114 20.21 0.25 -6.39
CA LEU A 114 21.19 0.13 -7.49
C LEU A 114 20.88 -1.05 -8.42
N ALA A 115 20.36 -2.14 -7.88
CA ALA A 115 20.02 -3.32 -8.66
C ALA A 115 18.94 -3.06 -9.71
N VAL A 116 17.98 -2.18 -9.41
CA VAL A 116 16.87 -1.84 -10.32
C VAL A 116 17.10 -0.55 -11.11
N MET A 117 18.06 0.28 -10.71
CA MET A 117 18.34 1.58 -11.36
C MET A 117 19.06 1.38 -12.71
N LYS A 118 18.33 0.93 -13.73
CA LYS A 118 18.84 0.70 -15.09
C LYS A 118 18.72 1.91 -16.01
N VAL A 119 18.38 3.06 -15.45
CA VAL A 119 18.24 4.34 -16.16
C VAL A 119 19.12 5.40 -15.51
N PRO A 120 19.49 6.49 -16.21
CA PRO A 120 20.20 7.60 -15.60
C PRO A 120 19.41 8.19 -14.42
N VAL A 121 20.10 8.59 -13.35
CA VAL A 121 19.48 9.17 -12.14
C VAL A 121 18.59 10.38 -12.49
N SER A 122 18.97 11.17 -13.50
CA SER A 122 18.19 12.31 -14.00
C SER A 122 16.78 11.91 -14.54
N LYS A 123 16.56 10.64 -14.83
CA LYS A 123 15.27 10.07 -15.22
C LYS A 123 14.47 9.53 -14.04
N VAL A 124 15.03 9.49 -12.84
CA VAL A 124 14.35 9.01 -11.61
C VAL A 124 13.77 10.19 -10.86
N MET A 125 12.44 10.25 -10.76
CA MET A 125 11.72 11.35 -10.10
C MET A 125 11.78 11.27 -8.58
N GLY A 126 11.99 10.08 -8.03
CA GLY A 126 12.07 9.86 -6.60
C GLY A 126 12.14 8.39 -6.23
N ILE A 127 12.39 8.14 -4.96
CA ILE A 127 12.44 6.82 -4.35
C ILE A 127 11.39 6.77 -3.24
N GLY A 128 10.46 5.81 -3.32
CA GLY A 128 9.51 5.51 -2.26
C GLY A 128 9.92 4.24 -1.52
N ILE A 129 9.86 4.23 -0.19
CA ILE A 129 10.27 3.07 0.61
C ILE A 129 9.21 2.77 1.66
N GLY A 130 8.69 1.55 1.66
CA GLY A 130 7.87 0.99 2.71
C GLY A 130 8.72 0.24 3.72
N VAL A 131 8.47 0.47 5.01
CA VAL A 131 9.19 -0.21 6.10
C VAL A 131 8.22 -0.78 7.14
N PRO A 132 8.54 -1.93 7.78
CA PRO A 132 7.69 -2.55 8.79
C PRO A 132 7.89 -1.86 10.15
N GLY A 133 7.36 -0.65 10.29
CA GLY A 133 7.57 0.15 11.48
C GLY A 133 6.83 1.48 11.48
N THR A 134 6.94 2.20 12.60
CA THR A 134 6.34 3.52 12.76
C THR A 134 7.21 4.59 12.13
N VAL A 135 6.63 5.36 11.22
CA VAL A 135 7.33 6.41 10.45
C VAL A 135 6.63 7.76 10.65
N SER A 136 7.42 8.82 10.85
CA SER A 136 6.88 10.18 10.86
C SER A 136 6.40 10.58 9.46
N PRO A 137 5.13 10.93 9.26
CA PRO A 137 4.62 11.35 7.95
C PRO A 137 5.28 12.61 7.41
N GLU A 138 5.72 13.50 8.31
CA GLU A 138 6.32 14.79 8.00
C GLU A 138 7.81 14.66 7.63
N SER A 139 8.59 14.03 8.51
CA SER A 139 10.05 13.96 8.35
C SER A 139 10.55 12.70 7.64
N GLY A 140 9.76 11.62 7.60
CA GLY A 140 10.20 10.29 7.14
C GLY A 140 11.16 9.60 8.11
N MET A 141 11.27 10.08 9.37
CA MET A 141 12.04 9.43 10.42
C MET A 141 11.36 8.13 10.83
N ILE A 142 12.09 7.04 10.84
CA ILE A 142 11.64 5.75 11.36
C ILE A 142 11.86 5.76 12.87
N PHE A 143 10.77 5.79 13.66
CA PHE A 143 10.87 5.80 15.11
C PHE A 143 11.24 4.44 15.67
N TYR A 144 10.63 3.38 15.16
CA TYR A 144 10.89 2.02 15.57
C TYR A 144 10.52 1.02 14.47
N MET A 145 11.38 0.07 14.24
CA MET A 145 11.23 -1.02 13.28
C MET A 145 11.44 -2.35 14.02
N PRO A 146 10.37 -2.95 14.56
CA PRO A 146 10.45 -4.14 15.42
C PRO A 146 11.19 -5.32 14.81
N ALA A 147 10.95 -5.57 13.50
CA ALA A 147 11.54 -6.70 12.76
C ALA A 147 13.09 -6.74 12.82
N PHE A 148 13.73 -5.59 13.04
CA PHE A 148 15.19 -5.46 13.08
C PHE A 148 15.71 -4.85 14.38
N GLY A 149 14.83 -4.50 15.32
CA GLY A 149 15.20 -3.83 16.57
C GLY A 149 15.75 -2.41 16.42
N LEU A 150 15.61 -1.81 15.22
CA LEU A 150 16.18 -0.49 14.90
C LEU A 150 15.25 0.64 15.37
N ARG A 151 15.87 1.70 15.91
CA ARG A 151 15.15 2.89 16.43
C ARG A 151 15.78 4.18 15.95
N LYS A 152 14.94 5.21 15.71
CA LYS A 152 15.35 6.58 15.33
C LYS A 152 16.26 6.61 14.10
N VAL A 153 15.89 5.84 13.06
CA VAL A 153 16.67 5.69 11.82
C VAL A 153 16.28 6.76 10.82
N ASN A 154 17.26 7.51 10.32
CA ASN A 154 17.06 8.54 9.28
C ASN A 154 17.43 8.02 7.89
N LEU A 155 16.69 6.98 7.44
CA LEU A 155 16.89 6.37 6.12
C LEU A 155 16.67 7.37 4.97
N LYS A 156 15.67 8.26 5.11
CA LYS A 156 15.38 9.28 4.10
C LYS A 156 16.61 10.09 3.75
N ARG A 157 17.22 10.71 4.76
CA ARG A 157 18.42 11.52 4.58
C ARG A 157 19.55 10.73 3.92
N HIS A 158 19.80 9.52 4.39
CA HIS A 158 20.84 8.65 3.85
C HIS A 158 20.64 8.38 2.34
N VAL A 159 19.43 8.01 1.93
CA VAL A 159 19.09 7.72 0.53
C VAL A 159 19.15 8.99 -0.33
N GLU A 160 18.65 10.14 0.16
CA GLU A 160 18.73 11.43 -0.53
C GLU A 160 20.17 11.92 -0.72
N GLU A 161 21.04 11.75 0.29
CA GLU A 161 22.46 12.07 0.20
C GLU A 161 23.18 11.17 -0.81
N ARG A 162 22.81 9.90 -0.89
CA ARG A 162 23.44 8.91 -1.76
C ARG A 162 23.03 9.05 -3.23
N PHE A 163 21.72 9.19 -3.49
CA PHE A 163 21.17 9.15 -4.84
C PHE A 163 20.82 10.53 -5.43
N LYS A 164 20.77 11.57 -4.61
CA LYS A 164 20.41 12.94 -5.01
C LYS A 164 19.02 13.06 -5.65
N VAL A 165 18.08 12.22 -5.21
CA VAL A 165 16.67 12.25 -5.62
C VAL A 165 15.75 12.34 -4.41
N PRO A 166 14.57 12.97 -4.52
CA PRO A 166 13.59 13.03 -3.43
C PRO A 166 13.23 11.64 -2.93
N THR A 167 13.20 11.44 -1.63
CA THR A 167 12.90 10.15 -1.01
C THR A 167 11.74 10.27 -0.03
N PHE A 168 10.82 9.31 -0.07
CA PHE A 168 9.63 9.26 0.79
C PHE A 168 9.56 7.91 1.49
N ILE A 169 9.50 7.94 2.82
CA ILE A 169 9.41 6.75 3.66
C ILE A 169 8.01 6.71 4.27
N SER A 170 7.39 5.55 4.32
CA SER A 170 6.12 5.33 5.01
C SER A 170 6.04 3.89 5.54
N ASN A 171 5.02 3.62 6.36
CA ASN A 171 4.74 2.25 6.80
C ASN A 171 4.37 1.37 5.60
N ASP A 172 4.77 0.11 5.60
CA ASP A 172 4.55 -0.86 4.52
C ASP A 172 3.06 -1.15 4.29
N VAL A 173 2.27 -1.38 5.35
CA VAL A 173 0.83 -1.65 5.22
C VAL A 173 0.08 -0.42 4.67
N THR A 174 0.47 0.76 5.11
CA THR A 174 -0.05 2.04 4.62
C THR A 174 0.19 2.20 3.12
N LEU A 175 1.40 1.89 2.64
CA LEU A 175 1.71 1.91 1.21
C LEU A 175 0.99 0.79 0.45
N ASN A 176 0.80 -0.39 1.06
CA ASN A 176 0.03 -1.46 0.43
C ASN A 176 -1.41 -1.03 0.14
N ALA A 177 -2.06 -0.32 1.08
CA ALA A 177 -3.39 0.25 0.84
C ALA A 177 -3.41 1.21 -0.36
N LEU A 178 -2.39 2.04 -0.47
CA LEU A 178 -2.24 2.97 -1.60
C LEU A 178 -2.00 2.23 -2.93
N GLY A 179 -1.22 1.15 -2.90
CA GLY A 179 -1.00 0.28 -4.07
C GLY A 179 -2.30 -0.38 -4.54
N GLU A 180 -3.03 -1.00 -3.63
CA GLU A 180 -4.31 -1.67 -3.93
C GLU A 180 -5.39 -0.68 -4.41
N MET A 181 -5.40 0.56 -3.91
CA MET A 181 -6.27 1.61 -4.42
C MET A 181 -5.85 2.07 -5.83
N TRP A 182 -4.56 2.13 -6.12
CA TRP A 182 -4.05 2.62 -7.41
C TRP A 182 -4.20 1.59 -8.52
N ALA A 183 -3.84 0.33 -8.28
CA ALA A 183 -3.69 -0.67 -9.33
C ALA A 183 -4.26 -2.06 -8.99
N GLY A 184 -4.88 -2.24 -7.80
CA GLY A 184 -5.35 -3.53 -7.32
C GLY A 184 -6.82 -3.57 -6.92
N ALA A 185 -7.14 -4.36 -5.91
CA ALA A 185 -8.48 -4.71 -5.46
C ALA A 185 -9.37 -3.51 -5.10
N ALA A 186 -8.78 -2.41 -4.62
CA ALA A 186 -9.51 -1.20 -4.22
C ALA A 186 -9.58 -0.12 -5.30
N LYS A 187 -9.24 -0.45 -6.55
CA LYS A 187 -9.29 0.52 -7.66
C LYS A 187 -10.69 1.08 -7.84
N GLY A 188 -10.77 2.42 -7.87
CA GLY A 188 -12.04 3.16 -8.00
C GLY A 188 -12.79 3.41 -6.70
N CYS A 189 -12.34 2.86 -5.56
CA CYS A 189 -12.88 3.14 -4.23
C CYS A 189 -12.27 4.41 -3.67
N ARG A 190 -13.06 5.14 -2.87
CA ARG A 190 -12.63 6.41 -2.24
C ARG A 190 -12.23 6.23 -0.78
N ASN A 191 -12.90 5.30 -0.09
CA ASN A 191 -12.68 4.98 1.31
C ASN A 191 -12.29 3.50 1.39
N VAL A 192 -11.05 3.22 1.77
CA VAL A 192 -10.49 1.87 1.78
C VAL A 192 -10.00 1.54 3.18
N PHE A 193 -10.42 0.41 3.69
CA PHE A 193 -9.84 -0.23 4.85
C PHE A 193 -9.10 -1.48 4.40
N LEU A 194 -7.78 -1.43 4.37
CA LEU A 194 -6.95 -2.59 4.06
C LEU A 194 -6.39 -3.17 5.34
N MET A 195 -6.59 -4.48 5.56
CA MET A 195 -5.96 -5.24 6.64
C MET A 195 -4.85 -6.12 6.08
N ALA A 196 -3.66 -6.02 6.66
CA ALA A 196 -2.54 -6.93 6.42
C ALA A 196 -2.44 -7.91 7.59
N LEU A 197 -2.88 -9.15 7.36
CA LEU A 197 -2.86 -10.26 8.31
C LEU A 197 -1.70 -11.19 7.94
N GLY A 198 -0.60 -11.09 8.65
CA GLY A 198 0.64 -11.80 8.37
C GLY A 198 1.41 -12.14 9.64
N THR A 199 2.72 -11.90 9.68
CA THR A 199 3.54 -12.05 10.90
C THR A 199 2.97 -11.22 12.04
N GLY A 200 2.59 -9.97 11.77
CA GLY A 200 1.80 -9.08 12.62
C GLY A 200 0.44 -8.77 12.01
N THR A 201 -0.28 -7.84 12.63
CA THR A 201 -1.61 -7.38 12.20
C THR A 201 -1.64 -5.86 12.17
N GLY A 202 -1.78 -5.30 10.95
CA GLY A 202 -1.84 -3.87 10.71
C GLY A 202 -2.91 -3.51 9.70
N ALA A 203 -3.18 -2.21 9.53
CA ALA A 203 -4.09 -1.70 8.51
C ALA A 203 -3.53 -0.47 7.81
N GLY A 204 -4.04 -0.24 6.60
CA GLY A 204 -3.85 1.00 5.85
C GLY A 204 -5.21 1.63 5.56
N LEU A 205 -5.28 2.94 5.72
CA LEU A 205 -6.52 3.70 5.61
C LEU A 205 -6.43 4.70 4.46
N ILE A 206 -7.43 4.65 3.58
CA ILE A 206 -7.66 5.70 2.58
C ILE A 206 -9.02 6.33 2.90
N ILE A 207 -9.06 7.63 3.05
CA ILE A 207 -10.29 8.39 3.35
C ILE A 207 -10.42 9.50 2.30
N ASN A 208 -11.54 9.50 1.56
CA ASN A 208 -11.79 10.47 0.49
C ASN A 208 -10.68 10.52 -0.58
N ASN A 209 -10.17 9.38 -1.01
CA ASN A 209 -9.02 9.20 -1.92
C ASN A 209 -7.67 9.67 -1.36
N GLU A 210 -7.58 10.05 -0.09
CA GLU A 210 -6.34 10.48 0.53
C GLU A 210 -5.87 9.45 1.55
N LEU A 211 -4.55 9.20 1.54
CA LEU A 211 -3.90 8.34 2.52
C LEU A 211 -4.02 8.97 3.91
N TYR A 212 -4.51 8.21 4.89
CA TYR A 212 -4.64 8.67 6.26
C TYR A 212 -3.58 8.00 7.15
N GLU A 213 -2.55 8.75 7.49
CA GLU A 213 -1.43 8.28 8.32
C GLU A 213 -1.56 8.70 9.80
N GLY A 214 -2.52 9.59 10.11
CA GLY A 214 -2.64 10.19 11.45
C GLY A 214 -1.49 11.18 11.73
N THR A 215 -1.55 11.83 12.89
CA THR A 215 -0.56 12.86 13.30
C THR A 215 0.84 12.28 13.49
N SER A 216 0.94 11.08 14.02
CA SER A 216 2.22 10.43 14.37
C SER A 216 2.63 9.29 13.42
N GLY A 217 1.85 9.02 12.36
CA GLY A 217 2.07 7.88 11.47
C GLY A 217 1.60 6.54 12.05
N MET A 218 0.74 6.56 13.08
CA MET A 218 0.23 5.35 13.74
C MET A 218 -1.22 5.03 13.38
N ALA A 219 -1.83 5.75 12.45
CA ALA A 219 -3.16 5.36 11.97
C ALA A 219 -3.08 4.00 11.28
N GLY A 220 -4.00 3.09 11.62
CA GLY A 220 -3.99 1.74 11.09
C GLY A 220 -3.29 0.69 11.96
N GLU A 221 -2.76 1.06 13.11
CA GLU A 221 -2.18 0.13 14.10
C GLU A 221 -3.29 -0.67 14.82
N ILE A 222 -4.11 -1.40 14.03
CA ILE A 222 -5.27 -2.15 14.54
C ILE A 222 -4.88 -3.32 15.43
N GLY A 223 -3.65 -3.82 15.33
CA GLY A 223 -3.11 -4.85 16.23
C GLY A 223 -3.20 -4.44 17.70
N TYR A 224 -3.15 -3.14 18.00
CA TYR A 224 -3.29 -2.59 19.34
C TYR A 224 -4.74 -2.37 19.80
N MET A 225 -5.74 -2.60 18.95
CA MET A 225 -7.14 -2.43 19.35
C MET A 225 -7.54 -3.46 20.39
N ILE A 226 -8.17 -2.99 21.47
CA ILE A 226 -8.64 -3.81 22.57
C ILE A 226 -9.88 -4.59 22.12
N THR A 227 -9.82 -5.91 22.15
CA THR A 227 -10.90 -6.82 21.80
C THR A 227 -11.39 -7.65 22.97
N ASP A 228 -10.63 -7.72 24.06
CA ASP A 228 -10.99 -8.37 25.32
C ASP A 228 -10.43 -7.59 26.50
N TRP A 229 -11.29 -6.80 27.16
CA TRP A 229 -10.91 -5.99 28.31
C TRP A 229 -10.44 -6.81 29.52
N SER A 230 -10.94 -8.03 29.68
CA SER A 230 -10.57 -8.89 30.80
C SER A 230 -9.11 -9.35 30.75
N ARG A 231 -8.59 -9.52 29.54
CA ARG A 231 -7.22 -9.97 29.27
C ARG A 231 -6.20 -8.84 29.32
N GLU A 232 -6.61 -7.60 29.06
CA GLU A 232 -5.71 -6.42 28.98
C GLU A 232 -4.90 -6.18 30.25
N LYS A 233 -5.41 -6.57 31.42
CA LYS A 233 -4.72 -6.40 32.70
C LYS A 233 -3.38 -7.15 32.80
N ASN A 234 -3.17 -8.15 31.93
CA ASN A 234 -2.02 -9.05 31.94
C ASN A 234 -1.14 -8.93 30.68
N LEU A 235 -1.48 -8.03 29.73
CA LEU A 235 -0.66 -7.84 28.53
C LEU A 235 0.51 -6.91 28.81
N SER A 236 1.69 -7.31 28.37
CA SER A 236 2.82 -6.39 28.25
C SER A 236 2.59 -5.48 27.03
N PHE A 237 2.99 -4.21 27.10
CA PHE A 237 2.85 -3.21 26.04
C PHE A 237 3.55 -3.56 24.70
N VAL A 238 4.07 -4.77 24.53
CA VAL A 238 4.81 -5.19 23.34
C VAL A 238 3.88 -5.66 22.24
N PHE A 239 2.68 -6.16 22.57
CA PHE A 239 1.68 -6.63 21.61
C PHE A 239 0.32 -6.07 22.00
N GLY A 240 -0.38 -5.50 21.03
CA GLY A 240 -1.75 -5.07 21.19
C GLY A 240 -2.72 -6.24 21.35
N SER A 241 -3.94 -5.94 21.78
CA SER A 241 -4.95 -6.94 22.09
C SER A 241 -5.28 -7.81 20.88
N LEU A 242 -5.66 -7.22 19.74
CA LEU A 242 -5.97 -7.99 18.54
C LEU A 242 -4.78 -8.83 18.07
N GLU A 243 -3.58 -8.25 18.03
CA GLU A 243 -2.39 -8.96 17.52
C GLU A 243 -2.03 -10.19 18.36
N SER A 244 -2.35 -10.18 19.66
CA SER A 244 -2.17 -11.33 20.55
C SER A 244 -3.16 -12.48 20.26
N TRP A 245 -4.24 -12.21 19.53
CA TRP A 245 -5.22 -13.18 19.10
C TRP A 245 -5.04 -13.57 17.64
N PHE A 246 -4.82 -12.60 16.77
CA PHE A 246 -4.75 -12.81 15.35
C PHE A 246 -3.45 -12.22 14.77
N SER A 247 -2.39 -13.01 14.80
CA SER A 247 -1.13 -12.76 14.09
C SER A 247 -0.37 -14.05 13.87
N GLY A 248 0.53 -14.06 12.89
CA GLY A 248 1.42 -15.20 12.66
C GLY A 248 2.23 -15.55 13.91
N TYR A 249 2.77 -14.52 14.57
CA TYR A 249 3.52 -14.70 15.81
C TYR A 249 2.67 -15.34 16.94
N ALA A 250 1.42 -14.87 17.12
CA ALA A 250 0.52 -15.45 18.12
C ALA A 250 0.19 -16.92 17.82
N PHE A 251 -0.08 -17.22 16.54
CA PHE A 251 -0.36 -18.59 16.11
C PHE A 251 0.86 -19.50 16.26
N GLU A 252 2.04 -19.07 15.81
CA GLU A 252 3.29 -19.83 15.95
C GLU A 252 3.58 -20.16 17.43
N LYS A 253 3.37 -19.19 18.33
CA LYS A 253 3.51 -19.41 19.76
C LYS A 253 2.55 -20.48 20.29
N LEU A 254 1.27 -20.46 19.87
CA LEU A 254 0.29 -21.49 20.26
C LEU A 254 0.63 -22.85 19.65
N LEU A 255 1.11 -22.87 18.42
CA LEU A 255 1.43 -24.11 17.70
C LEU A 255 2.72 -24.77 18.20
N SER A 256 3.63 -24.03 18.81
CA SER A 256 4.84 -24.60 19.46
C SER A 256 4.53 -25.50 20.68
N GLU A 257 3.29 -25.47 21.18
CA GLU A 257 2.82 -26.38 22.23
C GLU A 257 2.39 -27.77 21.71
N PHE A 258 2.29 -27.94 20.36
CA PHE A 258 1.90 -29.20 19.75
C PHE A 258 3.12 -30.05 19.42
N GLU A 259 3.07 -31.36 19.68
CA GLU A 259 4.20 -32.30 19.48
C GLU A 259 4.78 -32.28 18.04
N ASN A 260 3.96 -32.02 17.03
CA ASN A 260 4.37 -32.03 15.62
C ASN A 260 4.66 -30.63 15.05
N GLU A 261 4.66 -29.58 15.87
CA GLU A 261 4.87 -28.17 15.50
C GLU A 261 4.21 -27.81 14.13
N PRO A 262 2.89 -27.91 14.00
CA PRO A 262 2.20 -27.65 12.74
C PRO A 262 2.37 -26.19 12.32
N THR A 263 2.41 -25.94 11.03
CA THR A 263 2.48 -24.58 10.49
C THR A 263 1.11 -23.88 10.63
N VAL A 264 1.11 -22.53 10.58
CA VAL A 264 -0.12 -21.73 10.57
C VAL A 264 -1.03 -22.12 9.40
N ALA A 265 -0.46 -22.40 8.22
CA ALA A 265 -1.23 -22.88 7.07
C ALA A 265 -1.95 -24.19 7.39
N GLN A 266 -1.23 -25.20 7.92
CA GLN A 266 -1.82 -26.48 8.32
C GLN A 266 -2.91 -26.34 9.38
N MET A 267 -2.74 -25.40 10.33
CA MET A 267 -3.78 -25.11 11.33
C MET A 267 -5.08 -24.65 10.66
N PHE A 268 -5.01 -23.69 9.74
CA PHE A 268 -6.19 -23.22 9.01
C PHE A 268 -6.79 -24.31 8.13
N ASP A 269 -5.98 -25.02 7.35
CA ASP A 269 -6.41 -26.03 6.38
C ASP A 269 -7.09 -27.24 7.05
N HIS A 270 -6.65 -27.60 8.26
CA HIS A 270 -7.22 -28.72 9.03
C HIS A 270 -8.19 -28.28 10.13
N SER A 271 -8.57 -27.02 10.20
CA SER A 271 -9.47 -26.50 11.25
C SER A 271 -10.89 -27.09 11.20
N ASP A 272 -11.31 -27.69 10.10
CA ASP A 272 -12.61 -28.38 10.02
C ASP A 272 -12.59 -29.78 10.66
N VAL A 273 -11.44 -30.43 10.69
CA VAL A 273 -11.29 -31.81 11.19
C VAL A 273 -10.59 -31.92 12.54
N ASN A 274 -9.81 -30.92 12.93
CA ASN A 274 -9.15 -30.86 14.23
C ASN A 274 -9.87 -29.88 15.16
N PRO A 275 -10.53 -30.36 16.25
CA PRO A 275 -11.30 -29.49 17.14
C PRO A 275 -10.47 -28.37 17.80
N ARG A 276 -9.19 -28.63 18.14
CA ARG A 276 -8.32 -27.63 18.76
C ARG A 276 -7.91 -26.53 17.76
N PHE A 277 -7.64 -26.90 16.52
CA PHE A 277 -7.37 -25.91 15.46
C PHE A 277 -8.63 -25.08 15.17
N LYS A 278 -9.79 -25.73 15.11
CA LYS A 278 -11.08 -25.06 14.94
C LYS A 278 -11.30 -24.00 16.03
N GLU A 279 -11.07 -24.36 17.29
CA GLU A 279 -11.21 -23.45 18.42
C GLU A 279 -10.27 -22.22 18.27
N ILE A 280 -8.97 -22.46 18.02
CA ILE A 280 -7.98 -21.38 17.87
C ILE A 280 -8.39 -20.44 16.73
N VAL A 281 -8.70 -20.96 15.55
CA VAL A 281 -9.07 -20.16 14.37
C VAL A 281 -10.38 -19.40 14.60
N THR A 282 -11.38 -20.06 15.23
CA THR A 282 -12.68 -19.42 15.52
C THR A 282 -12.52 -18.25 16.48
N VAL A 283 -11.85 -18.45 17.62
CA VAL A 283 -11.62 -17.40 18.61
C VAL A 283 -10.84 -16.25 18.01
N ALA A 284 -9.77 -16.52 17.25
CA ALA A 284 -9.00 -15.47 16.57
C ALA A 284 -9.89 -14.66 15.59
N CYS A 285 -10.74 -15.32 14.82
CA CYS A 285 -11.66 -14.65 13.90
C CYS A 285 -12.78 -13.87 14.62
N GLU A 286 -13.20 -14.30 15.82
CA GLU A 286 -14.14 -13.54 16.64
C GLU A 286 -13.53 -12.21 17.08
N HIS A 287 -12.28 -12.21 17.57
CA HIS A 287 -11.57 -10.98 17.91
C HIS A 287 -11.34 -10.08 16.69
N LEU A 288 -10.98 -10.66 15.55
CA LEU A 288 -10.87 -9.92 14.29
C LEU A 288 -12.21 -9.29 13.89
N SER A 289 -13.33 -10.01 14.08
CA SER A 289 -14.67 -9.52 13.77
C SER A 289 -15.03 -8.27 14.58
N VAL A 290 -14.66 -8.21 15.85
CA VAL A 290 -14.88 -7.02 16.71
C VAL A 290 -14.22 -5.80 16.09
N VAL A 291 -12.97 -5.92 15.67
CA VAL A 291 -12.23 -4.82 15.06
C VAL A 291 -12.86 -4.42 13.72
N VAL A 292 -13.16 -5.39 12.85
CA VAL A 292 -13.77 -5.13 11.54
C VAL A 292 -15.13 -4.44 11.68
N ALA A 293 -15.99 -4.90 12.62
CA ALA A 293 -17.28 -4.28 12.89
C ALA A 293 -17.13 -2.82 13.35
N ASN A 294 -16.22 -2.57 14.29
CA ASN A 294 -15.97 -1.23 14.80
C ASN A 294 -15.44 -0.29 13.70
N VAL A 295 -14.52 -0.76 12.87
CA VAL A 295 -13.95 0.04 11.77
C VAL A 295 -15.00 0.33 10.70
N ILE A 296 -15.81 -0.67 10.32
CA ILE A 296 -16.92 -0.46 9.36
C ILE A 296 -17.90 0.58 9.89
N THR A 297 -18.30 0.46 11.16
CA THR A 297 -19.24 1.39 11.79
C THR A 297 -18.66 2.81 11.94
N LEU A 298 -17.35 2.92 12.16
CA LEU A 298 -16.67 4.21 12.37
C LEU A 298 -16.33 4.93 11.06
N LEU A 299 -15.88 4.19 10.04
CA LEU A 299 -15.29 4.77 8.83
C LEU A 299 -16.20 4.67 7.60
N ASP A 300 -17.23 3.82 7.62
CA ASP A 300 -18.14 3.55 6.47
C ASP A 300 -17.33 3.37 5.15
N PRO A 301 -16.46 2.35 5.06
CA PRO A 301 -15.58 2.19 3.90
C PRO A 301 -16.34 1.62 2.70
N ASP A 302 -15.92 1.98 1.46
CA ASP A 302 -16.42 1.34 0.23
C ASP A 302 -15.97 -0.12 0.15
N VAL A 303 -14.77 -0.40 0.63
CA VAL A 303 -14.13 -1.72 0.54
C VAL A 303 -13.26 -2.04 1.75
N VAL A 304 -13.37 -3.29 2.19
CA VAL A 304 -12.43 -3.94 3.11
C VAL A 304 -11.54 -4.88 2.30
N VAL A 305 -10.25 -4.60 2.24
CA VAL A 305 -9.28 -5.45 1.55
C VAL A 305 -8.52 -6.28 2.58
N ILE A 306 -8.47 -7.60 2.39
CA ILE A 306 -7.73 -8.52 3.25
C ILE A 306 -6.49 -9.00 2.49
N THR A 307 -5.31 -8.76 3.06
CA THR A 307 -4.00 -9.09 2.48
C THR A 307 -3.04 -9.60 3.57
N GLY A 308 -1.75 -9.71 3.26
CA GLY A 308 -0.77 -10.34 4.15
C GLY A 308 -0.71 -11.85 3.95
N GLY A 309 0.32 -12.51 4.47
CA GLY A 309 0.54 -13.93 4.21
C GLY A 309 -0.61 -14.84 4.66
N ILE A 310 -1.16 -14.59 5.84
CA ILE A 310 -2.33 -15.33 6.35
C ILE A 310 -3.60 -14.85 5.66
N GLY A 311 -3.83 -13.54 5.65
CA GLY A 311 -5.05 -12.95 5.10
C GLY A 311 -5.29 -13.29 3.63
N TYR A 312 -4.24 -13.27 2.81
CA TYR A 312 -4.34 -13.61 1.40
C TYR A 312 -4.65 -15.11 1.18
N ASN A 313 -3.90 -16.00 1.84
CA ASN A 313 -4.02 -17.43 1.62
C ASN A 313 -5.29 -18.01 2.26
N GLN A 314 -5.74 -17.46 3.39
CA GLN A 314 -6.88 -17.94 4.15
C GLN A 314 -8.12 -17.02 4.02
N TYR A 315 -8.17 -16.21 2.96
CA TYR A 315 -9.21 -15.20 2.74
C TYR A 315 -10.61 -15.75 2.87
N ASP A 316 -10.93 -16.83 2.14
CA ASP A 316 -12.28 -17.40 2.10
C ASP A 316 -12.67 -17.97 3.46
N ARG A 317 -11.71 -18.60 4.16
CA ARG A 317 -11.91 -19.14 5.51
C ARG A 317 -12.16 -18.03 6.52
N ILE A 318 -11.32 -17.01 6.53
CA ILE A 318 -11.47 -15.85 7.41
C ILE A 318 -12.81 -15.17 7.15
N LEU A 319 -13.15 -14.89 5.90
CA LEU A 319 -14.40 -14.24 5.52
C LEU A 319 -15.62 -15.06 5.99
N SER A 320 -15.60 -16.38 5.81
CA SER A 320 -16.69 -17.26 6.25
C SER A 320 -16.93 -17.23 7.76
N LEU A 321 -15.89 -16.98 8.55
CA LEU A 321 -15.97 -16.92 10.02
C LEU A 321 -16.35 -15.53 10.53
N ILE A 322 -15.87 -14.46 9.92
CA ILE A 322 -16.18 -13.09 10.36
C ILE A 322 -17.58 -12.62 9.92
N MET A 323 -18.05 -13.01 8.72
CA MET A 323 -19.33 -12.54 8.18
C MET A 323 -20.55 -12.83 9.06
N PRO A 324 -20.71 -14.00 9.69
CA PRO A 324 -21.83 -14.25 10.61
C PRO A 324 -21.85 -13.31 11.82
N VAL A 325 -20.67 -12.90 12.31
CA VAL A 325 -20.53 -11.92 13.41
C VAL A 325 -20.91 -10.54 12.91
N LEU A 326 -20.37 -10.11 11.77
CA LEU A 326 -20.66 -8.80 11.19
C LEU A 326 -22.15 -8.60 10.91
N LYS A 327 -22.83 -9.62 10.38
CA LYS A 327 -24.29 -9.59 10.14
C LYS A 327 -25.12 -9.39 11.41
N ARG A 328 -24.60 -9.74 12.59
CA ARG A 328 -25.28 -9.55 13.88
C ARG A 328 -24.94 -8.24 14.55
N THR A 329 -23.79 -7.63 14.21
CA THR A 329 -23.23 -6.51 14.96
C THR A 329 -23.17 -5.20 14.19
N VAL A 330 -23.16 -5.25 12.86
CA VAL A 330 -23.17 -4.07 11.98
C VAL A 330 -24.56 -3.87 11.40
N PRO A 331 -25.11 -2.63 11.37
CA PRO A 331 -26.38 -2.36 10.69
C PRO A 331 -26.38 -2.84 9.25
N GLY A 332 -27.47 -3.51 8.83
CA GLY A 332 -27.57 -4.13 7.51
C GLY A 332 -27.31 -3.17 6.37
N GLU A 333 -27.87 -1.96 6.47
CA GLU A 333 -27.75 -0.90 5.46
C GLU A 333 -26.29 -0.42 5.26
N ILE A 334 -25.45 -0.54 6.28
CA ILE A 334 -24.01 -0.24 6.18
C ILE A 334 -23.30 -1.45 5.57
N LEU A 335 -23.54 -2.65 6.13
CA LEU A 335 -22.82 -3.85 5.72
C LEU A 335 -23.06 -4.23 4.25
N GLU A 336 -24.27 -4.00 3.72
CA GLU A 336 -24.62 -4.26 2.32
C GLU A 336 -23.87 -3.37 1.32
N ARG A 337 -23.36 -2.22 1.74
CA ARG A 337 -22.56 -1.31 0.90
C ARG A 337 -21.10 -1.63 0.90
N VAL A 338 -20.62 -2.30 1.93
CA VAL A 338 -19.19 -2.62 2.07
C VAL A 338 -18.84 -3.85 1.24
N THR A 339 -17.89 -3.71 0.34
CA THR A 339 -17.36 -4.83 -0.44
C THR A 339 -16.16 -5.44 0.27
N PHE A 340 -16.12 -6.76 0.40
CA PHE A 340 -14.93 -7.48 0.88
C PHE A 340 -14.14 -8.02 -0.30
N LYS A 341 -12.82 -7.80 -0.33
CA LYS A 341 -11.95 -8.26 -1.41
C LYS A 341 -10.64 -8.82 -0.87
N ARG A 342 -10.11 -9.81 -1.57
CA ARG A 342 -8.73 -10.26 -1.42
C ARG A 342 -7.81 -9.27 -2.11
N GLY A 343 -6.65 -8.94 -1.52
CA GLY A 343 -5.64 -8.12 -2.19
C GLY A 343 -5.18 -8.74 -3.51
N GLU A 344 -4.98 -7.92 -4.53
CA GLU A 344 -4.63 -8.39 -5.89
C GLU A 344 -3.15 -8.27 -6.22
N LEU A 345 -2.43 -7.32 -5.60
CA LEU A 345 -1.05 -7.00 -5.95
C LEU A 345 -0.01 -7.93 -5.33
N GLY A 346 -0.42 -8.76 -4.36
CA GLY A 346 0.45 -9.73 -3.70
C GLY A 346 1.73 -9.08 -3.16
N GLU A 347 2.89 -9.64 -3.50
CA GLU A 347 4.19 -9.11 -3.04
C GLU A 347 4.61 -7.77 -3.66
N MET A 348 3.86 -7.24 -4.63
CA MET A 348 4.15 -5.95 -5.28
C MET A 348 3.37 -4.79 -4.69
N GLY A 349 2.40 -5.04 -3.82
CA GLY A 349 1.48 -4.03 -3.31
C GLY A 349 2.19 -2.87 -2.62
N VAL A 350 3.14 -3.15 -1.74
CA VAL A 350 3.93 -2.13 -1.02
C VAL A 350 4.82 -1.34 -1.99
N SER A 351 5.56 -2.03 -2.86
CA SER A 351 6.47 -1.35 -3.80
C SER A 351 5.70 -0.48 -4.80
N LEU A 352 4.55 -0.93 -5.33
CA LEU A 352 3.69 -0.12 -6.20
C LEU A 352 3.02 1.02 -5.43
N GLY A 353 2.64 0.79 -4.18
CA GLY A 353 2.14 1.84 -3.29
C GLY A 353 3.20 2.91 -3.04
N ALA A 354 4.45 2.52 -2.86
CA ALA A 354 5.58 3.43 -2.74
C ALA A 354 5.77 4.28 -4.01
N VAL A 355 5.66 3.68 -5.20
CA VAL A 355 5.65 4.40 -6.50
C VAL A 355 4.50 5.41 -6.55
N CYS A 356 3.29 4.99 -6.21
CA CYS A 356 2.11 5.86 -6.18
C CYS A 356 2.31 7.03 -5.20
N ASN A 357 2.86 6.77 -4.01
CA ASN A 357 3.13 7.80 -3.01
C ASN A 357 4.11 8.87 -3.53
N VAL A 358 5.21 8.46 -4.17
CA VAL A 358 6.15 9.39 -4.82
C VAL A 358 5.44 10.24 -5.86
N GLN A 359 4.64 9.63 -6.75
CA GLN A 359 3.86 10.38 -7.75
C GLN A 359 2.97 11.44 -7.11
N ARG A 360 2.22 11.07 -6.06
CA ARG A 360 1.33 12.00 -5.35
C ARG A 360 2.11 13.15 -4.71
N LYS A 361 3.23 12.87 -4.06
CA LYS A 361 4.06 13.88 -3.38
C LYS A 361 4.80 14.80 -4.36
N VAL A 362 5.21 14.30 -5.53
CA VAL A 362 5.97 15.08 -6.53
C VAL A 362 5.04 15.84 -7.47
N PHE A 363 3.98 15.19 -8.01
CA PHE A 363 3.08 15.83 -8.98
C PHE A 363 1.94 16.66 -8.37
N MET A 364 1.56 16.43 -7.08
CA MET A 364 0.47 17.18 -6.45
C MET A 364 0.92 18.42 -5.68
N LYS A 365 2.23 18.68 -5.61
CA LYS A 365 2.78 19.92 -5.04
C LYS A 365 2.94 21.05 -6.06
N VAL A 366 2.46 20.86 -7.30
CA VAL A 366 2.47 21.88 -8.37
C VAL A 366 1.05 22.31 -8.69
#